data_0a691a07442d40de83c5f6ed26b73a23
#
_entry.id   0a691a07442d40de83c5f6ed26b73a23
#
_cell.length_a   1.000
_cell.length_b   1.000
_cell.length_c   1.000
_cell.angle_alpha   90.00
_cell.angle_beta   90.00
_cell.angle_gamma   90.00
#
_symmetry.space_group_name_H-M   'P 1'
#
loop_
_entity.id
_entity.type
_entity.pdbx_description
1 polymer ?
#
loop_
_entity_poly.entity_id
_entity_poly.type
_entity_poly.pdbx_seq_one_letter_code
_entity_poly.pdbx_strand_id
1 'polypeptide(L)'
;MIPKFLKYVQDRDIWKWEFIEESKPFNEIFFHKCKTLKDMEENFPLRGLNASKTTSYTTSQYINNGKFVIEHVERQLQEVSKEAEEASVKINGIEYKGYLINTSSIFNSELGNKLSHLNEEHCFSLLWSETGQGIIKCSLRGRDDFDVSVIAKHFNGGGHKAASAFAVDDLESFVPIKKGFQTGKIEIESDLMPKKIKNVKNNIKY
;
A
#
# COMPACT_ATOMS: atom_id res chain seq x y z
N MET A 1 -0.17 -25.38 -20.45
CA MET A 1 0.78 -24.61 -19.59
C MET A 1 0.27 -23.18 -19.50
N ILE A 2 0.19 -22.60 -18.32
CA ILE A 2 -0.25 -21.21 -18.12
C ILE A 2 0.87 -20.27 -18.62
N PRO A 3 0.58 -19.29 -19.50
CA PRO A 3 1.55 -18.31 -19.95
C PRO A 3 2.20 -17.55 -18.79
N LYS A 4 3.52 -17.26 -18.90
CA LYS A 4 4.30 -16.66 -17.81
C LYS A 4 3.76 -15.29 -17.39
N PHE A 5 3.29 -14.48 -18.33
CA PHE A 5 2.73 -13.16 -18.03
C PHE A 5 1.49 -13.22 -17.12
N LEU A 6 0.63 -14.25 -17.25
CA LEU A 6 -0.52 -14.42 -16.37
C LEU A 6 -0.09 -14.73 -14.91
N LYS A 7 1.04 -15.44 -14.74
CA LYS A 7 1.61 -15.66 -13.41
C LYS A 7 2.07 -14.34 -12.79
N TYR A 8 2.63 -13.44 -13.57
CA TYR A 8 3.04 -12.13 -13.08
C TYR A 8 1.86 -11.26 -12.67
N VAL A 9 0.76 -11.27 -13.46
CA VAL A 9 -0.48 -10.58 -13.07
C VAL A 9 -1.01 -11.15 -11.76
N GLN A 10 -1.13 -12.49 -11.65
CA GLN A 10 -1.58 -13.15 -10.44
C GLN A 10 -0.70 -12.82 -9.22
N ASP A 11 0.62 -12.86 -9.39
CA ASP A 11 1.59 -12.58 -8.33
C ASP A 11 1.37 -11.22 -7.66
N ARG A 12 1.02 -10.19 -8.47
CA ARG A 12 0.62 -8.87 -7.98
C ARG A 12 -0.76 -8.86 -7.36
N ASP A 13 -1.75 -9.48 -8.01
CA ASP A 13 -3.14 -9.42 -7.55
C ASP A 13 -3.33 -10.03 -6.16
N ILE A 14 -2.61 -11.13 -5.87
CA ILE A 14 -2.62 -11.77 -4.55
C ILE A 14 -1.53 -11.26 -3.62
N TRP A 15 -0.78 -10.24 -4.05
CA TRP A 15 0.31 -9.60 -3.29
C TRP A 15 1.38 -10.56 -2.77
N LYS A 16 1.66 -11.64 -3.53
CA LYS A 16 2.58 -12.71 -3.12
C LYS A 16 4.05 -12.35 -3.38
N TRP A 17 4.30 -11.66 -4.49
CA TRP A 17 5.61 -11.18 -4.92
C TRP A 17 6.69 -12.27 -5.03
N GLU A 18 6.28 -13.47 -5.46
CA GLU A 18 7.18 -14.61 -5.69
C GLU A 18 8.19 -14.34 -6.82
N PHE A 19 7.78 -13.53 -7.81
CA PHE A 19 8.58 -13.15 -8.97
C PHE A 19 8.82 -11.63 -9.00
N ILE A 20 9.10 -11.02 -7.86
CA ILE A 20 9.10 -9.55 -7.70
C ILE A 20 9.96 -8.82 -8.73
N GLU A 21 11.13 -9.35 -9.07
CA GLU A 21 12.08 -8.75 -10.03
C GLU A 21 11.53 -8.67 -11.47
N GLU A 22 10.59 -9.53 -11.83
CA GLU A 22 9.93 -9.55 -13.12
C GLU A 22 8.48 -9.10 -13.04
N SER A 23 7.73 -9.56 -12.03
CA SER A 23 6.30 -9.30 -11.92
C SER A 23 6.00 -7.84 -11.61
N LYS A 24 6.77 -7.19 -10.75
CA LYS A 24 6.59 -5.78 -10.41
C LYS A 24 6.78 -4.90 -11.66
N PRO A 25 7.93 -4.91 -12.36
CA PRO A 25 8.11 -4.09 -13.56
C PRO A 25 7.18 -4.47 -14.70
N PHE A 26 6.87 -5.76 -14.87
CA PHE A 26 5.90 -6.19 -15.88
C PHE A 26 4.54 -5.54 -15.65
N ASN A 27 4.02 -5.58 -14.43
CA ASN A 27 2.69 -5.08 -14.10
C ASN A 27 2.58 -3.56 -14.24
N GLU A 28 3.63 -2.79 -14.00
CA GLU A 28 3.63 -1.33 -14.22
C GLU A 28 3.25 -0.98 -15.67
N ILE A 29 3.80 -1.71 -16.63
CA ILE A 29 3.50 -1.50 -18.05
C ILE A 29 2.20 -2.19 -18.46
N PHE A 30 1.94 -3.40 -17.95
CA PHE A 30 0.76 -4.18 -18.31
C PHE A 30 -0.53 -3.43 -17.97
N PHE A 31 -0.70 -2.95 -16.76
CA PHE A 31 -1.91 -2.22 -16.36
C PHE A 31 -2.03 -0.83 -17.01
N HIS A 32 -0.93 -0.28 -17.49
CA HIS A 32 -0.98 0.93 -18.31
C HIS A 32 -1.45 0.65 -19.75
N LYS A 33 -0.99 -0.42 -20.36
CA LYS A 33 -1.22 -0.76 -21.78
C LYS A 33 -2.47 -1.62 -22.01
N CYS A 34 -2.80 -2.50 -21.09
CA CYS A 34 -3.90 -3.46 -21.23
C CYS A 34 -5.07 -3.05 -20.32
N LYS A 35 -5.96 -2.21 -20.85
CA LYS A 35 -7.18 -1.75 -20.13
C LYS A 35 -8.38 -2.64 -20.42
N THR A 36 -8.37 -3.35 -21.55
CA THR A 36 -9.44 -4.21 -22.03
C THR A 36 -8.91 -5.58 -22.40
N LEU A 37 -9.82 -6.56 -22.53
CA LEU A 37 -9.46 -7.89 -23.05
C LEU A 37 -8.90 -7.81 -24.46
N LYS A 38 -9.36 -6.88 -25.29
CA LYS A 38 -8.84 -6.66 -26.63
C LYS A 38 -7.38 -6.23 -26.59
N ASP A 39 -7.02 -5.26 -25.74
CA ASP A 39 -5.63 -4.83 -25.57
C ASP A 39 -4.75 -6.00 -25.14
N MET A 40 -5.27 -6.87 -24.26
CA MET A 40 -4.55 -8.05 -23.82
C MET A 40 -4.35 -9.07 -24.95
N GLU A 41 -5.35 -9.33 -25.78
CA GLU A 41 -5.24 -10.24 -26.92
C GLU A 41 -4.27 -9.72 -27.98
N GLU A 42 -4.26 -8.41 -28.24
CA GLU A 42 -3.34 -7.76 -29.18
C GLU A 42 -1.88 -7.83 -28.71
N ASN A 43 -1.63 -7.57 -27.43
CA ASN A 43 -0.28 -7.57 -26.87
C ASN A 43 0.23 -8.98 -26.49
N PHE A 44 -0.68 -9.87 -26.10
CA PHE A 44 -0.37 -11.23 -25.63
C PHE A 44 -1.23 -12.28 -26.35
N PRO A 45 -1.07 -12.45 -27.65
CA PRO A 45 -1.86 -13.41 -28.40
C PRO A 45 -1.63 -14.83 -27.87
N LEU A 46 -2.71 -15.51 -27.53
CA LEU A 46 -2.67 -16.90 -27.03
C LEU A 46 -2.80 -17.93 -28.15
N ARG A 47 -3.16 -17.51 -29.36
CA ARG A 47 -3.35 -18.35 -30.55
C ARG A 47 -2.70 -17.70 -31.78
N GLY A 48 -2.33 -18.55 -32.75
CA GLY A 48 -1.73 -18.11 -34.01
C GLY A 48 -0.27 -18.55 -34.18
N LEU A 49 0.25 -18.43 -35.42
CA LEU A 49 1.54 -19.00 -35.85
C LEU A 49 2.74 -18.52 -35.02
N ASN A 50 2.74 -17.32 -34.53
CA ASN A 50 3.84 -16.75 -33.75
C ASN A 50 3.43 -16.30 -32.32
N ALA A 51 2.27 -16.75 -31.84
CA ALA A 51 1.72 -16.30 -30.56
C ALA A 51 2.73 -16.42 -29.38
N SER A 52 3.41 -17.56 -29.28
CA SER A 52 4.39 -17.80 -28.20
C SER A 52 5.60 -16.85 -28.27
N LYS A 53 6.11 -16.57 -29.48
CA LYS A 53 7.26 -15.65 -29.66
C LYS A 53 6.85 -14.21 -29.37
N THR A 54 5.69 -13.78 -29.89
CA THR A 54 5.14 -12.43 -29.63
C THR A 54 4.90 -12.22 -28.15
N THR A 55 4.23 -13.15 -27.48
CA THR A 55 3.95 -13.07 -26.05
C THR A 55 5.24 -12.99 -25.21
N SER A 56 6.25 -13.79 -25.55
CA SER A 56 7.55 -13.79 -24.87
C SER A 56 8.30 -12.46 -25.08
N TYR A 57 8.31 -11.97 -26.31
CA TYR A 57 8.94 -10.69 -26.65
C TYR A 57 8.27 -9.52 -25.92
N THR A 58 6.95 -9.42 -25.97
CA THR A 58 6.18 -8.38 -25.29
C THR A 58 6.39 -8.45 -23.78
N THR A 59 6.40 -9.64 -23.20
CA THR A 59 6.69 -9.84 -21.76
C THR A 59 8.04 -9.26 -21.37
N SER A 60 9.08 -9.56 -22.15
CA SER A 60 10.44 -9.06 -21.90
C SER A 60 10.55 -7.55 -22.07
N GLN A 61 9.88 -6.98 -23.07
CA GLN A 61 9.83 -5.53 -23.26
C GLN A 61 9.13 -4.83 -22.08
N TYR A 62 8.03 -5.40 -21.58
CA TYR A 62 7.29 -4.83 -20.46
C TYR A 62 8.13 -4.84 -19.18
N ILE A 63 8.86 -5.93 -18.92
CA ILE A 63 9.78 -6.01 -17.80
C ILE A 63 10.88 -4.93 -17.91
N ASN A 64 11.51 -4.81 -19.07
CA ASN A 64 12.61 -3.86 -19.26
C ASN A 64 12.13 -2.41 -19.12
N ASN A 65 11.02 -2.06 -19.75
CA ASN A 65 10.46 -0.71 -19.68
C ASN A 65 9.95 -0.40 -18.26
N GLY A 66 9.34 -1.38 -17.59
CA GLY A 66 8.82 -1.22 -16.25
C GLY A 66 9.91 -0.98 -15.19
N LYS A 67 11.13 -1.49 -15.39
CA LYS A 67 12.26 -1.18 -14.50
C LYS A 67 12.55 0.31 -14.43
N PHE A 68 12.54 1.01 -15.57
CA PHE A 68 12.73 2.46 -15.57
C PHE A 68 11.58 3.21 -14.89
N VAL A 69 10.33 2.73 -15.08
CA VAL A 69 9.16 3.31 -14.40
C VAL A 69 9.28 3.13 -12.88
N ILE A 70 9.62 1.93 -12.42
CA ILE A 70 9.80 1.64 -10.99
C ILE A 70 10.88 2.53 -10.40
N GLU A 71 12.05 2.61 -11.04
CA GLU A 71 13.16 3.43 -10.56
C GLU A 71 12.75 4.91 -10.43
N HIS A 72 11.96 5.41 -11.37
CA HIS A 72 11.43 6.76 -11.31
C HIS A 72 10.44 6.93 -10.14
N VAL A 73 9.48 6.01 -10.03
CA VAL A 73 8.46 6.03 -8.95
C VAL A 73 9.13 5.89 -7.59
N GLU A 74 10.10 5.01 -7.42
CA GLU A 74 10.81 4.83 -6.16
C GLU A 74 11.57 6.08 -5.71
N ARG A 75 12.18 6.81 -6.65
CA ARG A 75 12.77 8.13 -6.35
C ARG A 75 11.72 9.13 -5.86
N GLN A 76 10.56 9.20 -6.54
CA GLN A 76 9.46 10.07 -6.10
C GLN A 76 8.96 9.69 -4.70
N LEU A 77 8.74 8.39 -4.45
CA LEU A 77 8.31 7.90 -3.13
C LEU A 77 9.35 8.22 -2.04
N GLN A 78 10.64 8.15 -2.37
CA GLN A 78 11.71 8.49 -1.44
C GLN A 78 11.68 9.98 -1.08
N GLU A 79 11.49 10.87 -2.05
CA GLU A 79 11.38 12.30 -1.77
C GLU A 79 10.12 12.62 -0.96
N VAL A 80 8.97 12.12 -1.38
CA VAL A 80 7.70 12.34 -0.68
C VAL A 80 7.72 11.75 0.74
N SER A 81 8.38 10.63 0.95
CA SER A 81 8.45 10.01 2.29
C SER A 81 9.18 10.87 3.33
N LYS A 82 10.01 11.82 2.91
CA LYS A 82 10.70 12.76 3.83
C LYS A 82 9.75 13.74 4.51
N GLU A 83 8.59 13.96 3.91
CA GLU A 83 7.54 14.84 4.44
C GLU A 83 6.63 14.12 5.44
N ALA A 84 6.86 12.81 5.67
CA ALA A 84 6.07 12.05 6.61
C ALA A 84 6.38 12.44 8.05
N GLU A 85 5.34 12.66 8.83
CA GLU A 85 5.40 13.01 10.23
C GLU A 85 5.09 11.79 11.11
N GLU A 86 5.67 11.70 12.29
CA GLU A 86 5.30 10.67 13.25
C GLU A 86 3.89 10.91 13.78
N ALA A 87 3.15 9.84 13.94
CA ALA A 87 1.81 9.83 14.52
C ALA A 87 1.68 8.71 15.55
N SER A 88 0.74 8.83 16.46
CA SER A 88 0.42 7.73 17.37
C SER A 88 -1.08 7.60 17.61
N VAL A 89 -1.52 6.37 17.86
CA VAL A 89 -2.87 6.06 18.31
C VAL A 89 -2.77 5.20 19.57
N LYS A 90 -3.71 5.35 20.50
CA LYS A 90 -3.80 4.52 21.68
C LYS A 90 -4.99 3.59 21.56
N ILE A 91 -4.75 2.29 21.54
CA ILE A 91 -5.78 1.26 21.43
C ILE A 91 -5.71 0.37 22.67
N ASN A 92 -6.82 0.24 23.39
CA ASN A 92 -6.91 -0.51 24.65
C ASN A 92 -5.81 -0.12 25.67
N GLY A 93 -5.48 1.17 25.75
CA GLY A 93 -4.44 1.69 26.63
C GLY A 93 -3.00 1.49 26.14
N ILE A 94 -2.77 0.84 25.00
CA ILE A 94 -1.44 0.62 24.39
C ILE A 94 -1.24 1.65 23.28
N GLU A 95 -0.10 2.36 23.33
CA GLU A 95 0.28 3.30 22.27
C GLU A 95 0.96 2.60 21.11
N TYR A 96 0.48 2.89 19.90
CA TYR A 96 1.02 2.41 18.65
C TYR A 96 1.50 3.60 17.82
N LYS A 97 2.74 3.54 17.36
CA LYS A 97 3.34 4.57 16.52
C LYS A 97 3.16 4.27 15.03
N GLY A 98 3.09 5.29 14.24
CA GLY A 98 3.00 5.22 12.80
C GLY A 98 3.48 6.50 12.13
N TYR A 99 3.27 6.59 10.82
CA TYR A 99 3.53 7.78 10.05
C TYR A 99 2.24 8.38 9.49
N LEU A 100 2.23 9.70 9.42
CA LEU A 100 1.16 10.51 8.83
C LEU A 100 1.73 11.34 7.68
N ILE A 101 1.02 11.40 6.55
CA ILE A 101 1.42 12.25 5.44
C ILE A 101 0.22 12.77 4.65
N ASN A 102 0.28 14.05 4.25
CA ASN A 102 -0.61 14.61 3.25
C ASN A 102 -0.06 14.31 1.85
N THR A 103 -0.80 13.58 1.03
CA THR A 103 -0.31 13.22 -0.30
C THR A 103 -1.46 12.87 -1.25
N SER A 104 -1.18 12.86 -2.55
CA SER A 104 -2.13 12.38 -3.55
C SER A 104 -2.47 10.91 -3.36
N SER A 105 -3.73 10.56 -3.58
CA SER A 105 -4.23 9.17 -3.48
C SER A 105 -3.53 8.18 -4.42
N ILE A 106 -2.85 8.65 -5.46
CA ILE A 106 -2.07 7.79 -6.37
C ILE A 106 -0.91 7.08 -5.66
N PHE A 107 -0.43 7.65 -4.54
CA PHE A 107 0.66 7.08 -3.75
C PHE A 107 0.18 6.16 -2.61
N ASN A 108 -1.12 6.05 -2.35
CA ASN A 108 -1.66 5.40 -1.16
C ASN A 108 -1.15 3.96 -0.95
N SER A 109 -0.98 3.18 -2.00
CA SER A 109 -0.54 1.79 -1.88
C SER A 109 0.96 1.68 -1.64
N GLU A 110 1.75 2.24 -2.54
CA GLU A 110 3.21 2.09 -2.51
C GLU A 110 3.84 2.88 -1.36
N LEU A 111 3.48 4.17 -1.21
CA LEU A 111 4.00 5.01 -0.14
C LEU A 111 3.54 4.54 1.24
N GLY A 112 2.26 4.16 1.34
CA GLY A 112 1.71 3.68 2.61
C GLY A 112 2.40 2.39 3.08
N ASN A 113 2.60 1.44 2.17
CA ASN A 113 3.35 0.22 2.48
C ASN A 113 4.81 0.54 2.85
N LYS A 114 5.48 1.42 2.11
CA LYS A 114 6.86 1.85 2.41
C LYS A 114 6.96 2.48 3.80
N LEU A 115 6.07 3.41 4.15
CA LEU A 115 6.09 4.10 5.44
C LEU A 115 5.79 3.15 6.61
N SER A 116 4.84 2.22 6.45
CA SER A 116 4.51 1.26 7.52
C SER A 116 5.66 0.29 7.83
N HIS A 117 6.65 0.16 6.94
CA HIS A 117 7.85 -0.69 7.12
C HIS A 117 9.15 0.09 7.25
N LEU A 118 9.10 1.42 7.28
CA LEU A 118 10.28 2.26 7.29
C LEU A 118 11.09 2.14 8.58
N ASN A 119 10.41 1.90 9.70
CA ASN A 119 11.02 1.81 11.03
C ASN A 119 10.36 0.66 11.81
N GLU A 120 11.14 -0.09 12.59
CA GLU A 120 10.66 -1.22 13.38
C GLU A 120 9.68 -0.82 14.51
N GLU A 121 9.78 0.40 15.00
CA GLU A 121 8.87 0.92 16.04
C GLU A 121 7.51 1.32 15.51
N HIS A 122 7.37 1.51 14.19
CA HIS A 122 6.15 1.99 13.55
C HIS A 122 5.39 0.82 12.91
N CYS A 123 4.11 0.72 13.21
CA CYS A 123 3.28 -0.39 12.78
C CYS A 123 2.18 -0.01 11.78
N PHE A 124 2.00 1.29 11.52
CA PHE A 124 1.03 1.76 10.53
C PHE A 124 1.50 3.02 9.81
N SER A 125 0.85 3.31 8.69
CA SER A 125 0.90 4.60 8.02
C SER A 125 -0.50 5.09 7.71
N LEU A 126 -0.70 6.41 7.77
CA LEU A 126 -1.93 7.10 7.42
C LEU A 126 -1.62 8.16 6.37
N LEU A 127 -2.19 8.00 5.19
CA LEU A 127 -2.07 8.95 4.08
C LEU A 127 -3.41 9.66 3.89
N TRP A 128 -3.39 10.97 3.79
CA TRP A 128 -4.61 11.73 3.65
C TRP A 128 -4.54 12.75 2.52
N SER A 129 -5.69 13.04 1.95
CA SER A 129 -5.87 14.10 0.96
C SER A 129 -7.24 14.71 1.09
N GLU A 130 -7.34 16.02 0.85
CA GLU A 130 -8.61 16.73 0.78
C GLU A 130 -9.15 16.69 -0.66
N THR A 131 -10.44 16.44 -0.80
CA THR A 131 -11.14 16.53 -2.08
C THR A 131 -11.55 17.96 -2.37
N GLY A 132 -11.87 18.28 -3.63
CA GLY A 132 -12.43 19.59 -4.00
C GLY A 132 -13.77 19.95 -3.34
N GLN A 133 -14.37 19.01 -2.61
CA GLN A 133 -15.60 19.18 -1.83
C GLN A 133 -15.33 19.38 -0.32
N GLY A 134 -14.08 19.47 0.09
CA GLY A 134 -13.68 19.63 1.48
C GLY A 134 -13.62 18.32 2.28
N ILE A 135 -13.94 17.17 1.67
CA ILE A 135 -13.89 15.88 2.36
C ILE A 135 -12.44 15.40 2.44
N ILE A 136 -12.01 15.03 3.64
CA ILE A 136 -10.68 14.46 3.89
C ILE A 136 -10.79 12.94 3.79
N LYS A 137 -10.11 12.38 2.79
CA LYS A 137 -9.97 10.92 2.61
C LYS A 137 -8.68 10.43 3.23
N CYS A 138 -8.79 9.42 4.07
CA CYS A 138 -7.68 8.81 4.79
C CYS A 138 -7.51 7.35 4.37
N SER A 139 -6.29 6.98 4.00
CA SER A 139 -5.91 5.61 3.68
C SER A 139 -4.90 5.10 4.70
N LEU A 140 -5.15 3.92 5.22
CA LEU A 140 -4.31 3.27 6.22
C LEU A 140 -3.60 2.05 5.61
N ARG A 141 -2.35 1.86 5.99
CA ARG A 141 -1.63 0.60 5.78
C ARG A 141 -1.07 0.12 7.11
N GLY A 142 -1.26 -1.16 7.38
CA GLY A 142 -0.74 -1.83 8.56
C GLY A 142 0.43 -2.73 8.20
N ARG A 143 1.40 -2.78 9.09
CA ARG A 143 2.53 -3.69 9.01
C ARG A 143 2.21 -4.95 9.83
N ASP A 144 2.65 -6.11 9.31
CA ASP A 144 2.58 -7.39 10.00
C ASP A 144 1.19 -7.72 10.57
N ASP A 145 1.10 -7.84 11.89
CA ASP A 145 -0.12 -8.18 12.60
C ASP A 145 -0.93 -6.98 13.08
N PHE A 146 -0.51 -5.75 12.79
CA PHE A 146 -1.28 -4.57 13.19
C PHE A 146 -2.54 -4.41 12.33
N ASP A 147 -3.71 -4.40 12.99
CA ASP A 147 -5.01 -4.29 12.34
C ASP A 147 -5.45 -2.82 12.21
N VAL A 148 -5.16 -2.21 11.05
CA VAL A 148 -5.56 -0.82 10.77
C VAL A 148 -7.07 -0.64 10.59
N SER A 149 -7.85 -1.73 10.43
CA SER A 149 -9.30 -1.62 10.33
C SER A 149 -9.92 -1.13 11.64
N VAL A 150 -9.25 -1.31 12.75
CA VAL A 150 -9.67 -0.79 14.07
C VAL A 150 -9.69 0.74 14.05
N ILE A 151 -8.66 1.37 13.51
CA ILE A 151 -8.60 2.82 13.36
C ILE A 151 -9.69 3.31 12.39
N ALA A 152 -9.80 2.66 11.23
CA ALA A 152 -10.80 3.05 10.24
C ALA A 152 -12.23 2.98 10.78
N LYS A 153 -12.58 1.91 11.51
CA LYS A 153 -13.91 1.73 12.12
C LYS A 153 -14.23 2.79 13.17
N HIS A 154 -13.23 3.26 13.91
CA HIS A 154 -13.43 4.35 14.87
C HIS A 154 -13.95 5.63 14.19
N PHE A 155 -13.57 5.85 12.92
CA PHE A 155 -14.05 6.96 12.09
C PHE A 155 -15.16 6.54 11.10
N ASN A 156 -15.94 5.50 11.40
CA ASN A 156 -17.01 4.98 10.54
C ASN A 156 -16.55 4.54 9.14
N GLY A 157 -15.28 4.24 8.99
CA GLY A 157 -14.68 3.66 7.80
C GLY A 157 -14.60 2.14 7.85
N GLY A 158 -13.70 1.55 7.05
CA GLY A 158 -13.52 0.10 7.04
C GLY A 158 -12.44 -0.34 6.08
N GLY A 159 -12.34 -1.64 5.92
CA GLY A 159 -11.36 -2.30 5.06
C GLY A 159 -10.82 -3.57 5.68
N HIS A 160 -9.64 -3.98 5.24
CA HIS A 160 -8.95 -5.17 5.72
C HIS A 160 -7.89 -4.83 6.77
N LYS A 161 -7.43 -5.83 7.50
CA LYS A 161 -6.39 -5.72 8.52
C LYS A 161 -5.16 -4.94 8.03
N ALA A 162 -4.65 -5.25 6.84
CA ALA A 162 -3.45 -4.61 6.28
C ALA A 162 -3.73 -3.30 5.53
N ALA A 163 -4.98 -3.03 5.12
CA ALA A 163 -5.35 -1.87 4.31
C ALA A 163 -6.79 -1.46 4.56
N SER A 164 -7.00 -0.27 5.08
CA SER A 164 -8.31 0.29 5.41
C SER A 164 -8.38 1.75 5.02
N ALA A 165 -9.59 2.31 5.04
CA ALA A 165 -9.80 3.71 4.72
C ALA A 165 -10.99 4.27 5.51
N PHE A 166 -10.99 5.59 5.69
CA PHE A 166 -12.11 6.35 6.23
C PHE A 166 -12.13 7.76 5.62
N ALA A 167 -13.21 8.48 5.86
CA ALA A 167 -13.30 9.88 5.47
C ALA A 167 -13.88 10.70 6.62
N VAL A 168 -13.47 11.97 6.71
CA VAL A 168 -13.99 12.94 7.66
C VAL A 168 -14.29 14.25 6.95
N ASP A 169 -15.24 15.02 7.49
CA ASP A 169 -15.74 16.24 6.84
C ASP A 169 -14.89 17.47 7.18
N ASP A 170 -14.06 17.39 8.21
CA ASP A 170 -13.23 18.51 8.64
C ASP A 170 -11.87 18.06 9.21
N LEU A 171 -10.94 19.01 9.21
CA LEU A 171 -9.59 18.85 9.78
C LEU A 171 -9.61 18.71 11.30
N GLU A 172 -10.61 19.25 11.99
CA GLU A 172 -10.65 19.20 13.46
C GLU A 172 -10.92 17.79 13.95
N SER A 173 -11.80 17.06 13.26
CA SER A 173 -12.04 15.63 13.52
C SER A 173 -10.78 14.79 13.31
N PHE A 174 -9.87 15.25 12.45
CA PHE A 174 -8.63 14.57 12.10
C PHE A 174 -7.41 15.08 12.88
N VAL A 175 -7.47 16.28 13.41
CA VAL A 175 -6.40 16.96 14.16
C VAL A 175 -5.83 16.13 15.32
N PRO A 176 -6.58 15.30 16.08
CA PRO A 176 -5.98 14.44 17.09
C PRO A 176 -4.89 13.52 16.54
N ILE A 177 -5.03 13.04 15.31
CA ILE A 177 -3.98 12.25 14.65
C ILE A 177 -2.84 13.17 14.20
N LYS A 178 -3.17 14.31 13.58
CA LYS A 178 -2.20 15.29 13.06
C LYS A 178 -1.44 16.04 14.17
N LYS A 179 -2.09 16.31 15.30
CA LYS A 179 -1.50 16.92 16.51
C LYS A 179 -1.09 15.88 17.55
N GLY A 180 -0.99 14.62 17.19
CA GLY A 180 -0.36 13.56 18.01
C GLY A 180 0.97 14.01 18.61
N PHE A 181 1.51 15.09 18.03
CA PHE A 181 2.70 15.80 18.46
C PHE A 181 2.60 16.54 19.80
N GLN A 182 1.42 16.93 20.27
CA GLN A 182 1.37 17.72 21.50
C GLN A 182 0.23 17.41 22.47
N THR A 183 -0.95 16.94 22.08
CA THR A 183 -2.05 16.83 23.04
C THR A 183 -3.18 15.83 22.74
N GLY A 184 -3.23 15.17 21.62
CA GLY A 184 -4.41 14.40 21.23
C GLY A 184 -4.10 12.96 20.81
N LYS A 185 -3.87 12.08 21.78
CA LYS A 185 -3.88 10.64 21.51
C LYS A 185 -5.32 10.21 21.25
N ILE A 186 -5.59 9.65 20.09
CA ILE A 186 -6.86 8.96 19.85
C ILE A 186 -6.83 7.71 20.72
N GLU A 187 -7.81 7.59 21.61
CA GLU A 187 -8.04 6.39 22.41
C GLU A 187 -9.16 5.56 21.77
N ILE A 188 -8.84 4.34 21.39
CA ILE A 188 -9.77 3.40 20.78
C ILE A 188 -9.91 2.17 21.70
N GLU A 189 -11.14 1.78 21.99
CA GLU A 189 -11.42 0.47 22.58
C GLU A 189 -11.80 -0.51 21.47
N SER A 190 -11.15 -1.67 21.42
CA SER A 190 -11.40 -2.68 20.41
C SER A 190 -11.05 -4.07 20.90
N ASP A 191 -11.95 -5.02 20.64
CA ASP A 191 -11.71 -6.44 20.88
C ASP A 191 -10.83 -7.09 19.82
N LEU A 192 -10.58 -6.41 18.69
CA LEU A 192 -9.77 -6.90 17.56
C LEU A 192 -8.27 -6.82 17.82
N MET A 193 -7.83 -6.04 18.79
CA MET A 193 -6.42 -5.89 19.13
C MET A 193 -6.08 -6.60 20.44
N PRO A 194 -4.96 -7.33 20.51
CA PRO A 194 -4.55 -7.99 21.74
C PRO A 194 -4.28 -6.97 22.85
N LYS A 195 -4.77 -7.26 24.05
CA LYS A 195 -4.55 -6.41 25.26
C LYS A 195 -3.09 -6.40 25.73
N LYS A 196 -2.22 -7.24 25.19
CA LYS A 196 -0.76 -7.26 25.36
C LYS A 196 -0.10 -7.88 24.15
N ILE A 197 0.80 -7.15 23.50
CA ILE A 197 1.74 -7.75 22.55
C ILE A 197 2.76 -8.55 23.41
N LYS A 198 2.78 -9.87 23.23
CA LYS A 198 3.92 -10.66 23.71
C LYS A 198 5.13 -10.20 22.93
N ASN A 199 6.17 -9.71 23.62
CA ASN A 199 7.46 -9.41 23.01
C ASN A 199 7.88 -10.56 22.11
N VAL A 200 7.83 -10.35 20.81
CA VAL A 200 8.42 -11.26 19.83
C VAL A 200 9.92 -11.06 19.94
N LYS A 201 10.56 -11.88 20.77
CA LYS A 201 12.02 -11.99 20.78
C LYS A 201 12.43 -12.50 19.40
N ASN A 202 13.21 -11.68 18.72
CA ASN A 202 13.88 -11.99 17.48
C ASN A 202 14.61 -13.34 17.58
N ASN A 203 14.16 -14.30 16.79
CA ASN A 203 14.97 -15.44 16.37
C ASN A 203 15.22 -15.32 14.88
N ILE A 204 16.03 -14.33 14.49
CA ILE A 204 16.72 -14.36 13.20
C ILE A 204 18.05 -15.07 13.47
N LYS A 205 18.12 -16.33 13.09
CA LYS A 205 19.39 -17.01 12.84
C LYS A 205 19.80 -16.72 11.41
N TYR A 206 21.01 -16.19 11.25
CA TYR A 206 21.72 -16.00 9.99
C TYR A 206 21.84 -17.28 9.18
#